data_ab3c6594f14a84ff91c1015dabbc1c3c
#
_entry.id   ab3c6594f14a84ff91c1015dabbc1c3c
#
_cell.length_a   1.000
_cell.length_b   1.000
_cell.length_c   1.000
_cell.angle_alpha   90.00
_cell.angle_beta   90.00
_cell.angle_gamma   90.00
#
_symmetry.space_group_name_H-M   'P 1'
#
loop_
_entity.id
_entity.type
_entity.pdbx_description
1 polymer ?
#
loop_
_entity_poly.entity_id
_entity_poly.type
_entity_poly.pdbx_seq_one_letter_code
_entity_poly.pdbx_strand_id
1 'polypeptide(L)'
;MYDTILVTLDATQTDRAVIEHIKRLAKHMDSRVVLLHVADGWAARTFGPDAVSPEISEDRAYLESIRLELEAEGIPAAAEMAYGDPSKEIVKWIREKGCDLVAMSTHGHRLLEDLFRGTTATNVRHEVDVPILLIRAKKKR
;
A
#
# COMPACT_ATOMS: atom_id res chain seq x y z
N MET A 1 6.96 14.32 12.33
CA MET A 1 6.97 14.87 10.97
C MET A 1 5.96 14.18 10.07
N TYR A 2 5.99 12.86 9.94
CA TYR A 2 4.97 12.15 9.19
C TYR A 2 3.93 11.62 10.14
N ASP A 3 2.69 12.14 10.05
CA ASP A 3 1.61 11.73 10.94
C ASP A 3 0.92 10.47 10.46
N THR A 4 0.70 10.35 9.16
CA THR A 4 0.02 9.20 8.55
C THR A 4 0.76 8.74 7.32
N ILE A 5 1.24 7.49 7.36
CA ILE A 5 2.00 6.89 6.27
C ILE A 5 1.12 5.87 5.56
N LEU A 6 0.92 6.06 4.26
CA LEU A 6 0.26 5.06 3.42
C LEU A 6 1.30 4.06 2.93
N VAL A 7 1.10 2.79 3.19
CA VAL A 7 1.97 1.71 2.73
C VAL A 7 1.21 0.84 1.75
N THR A 8 1.62 0.83 0.49
CA THR A 8 0.99 -0.02 -0.51
C THR A 8 1.65 -1.39 -0.50
N LEU A 9 0.84 -2.44 -0.46
CA LEU A 9 1.30 -3.82 -0.39
C LEU A 9 0.76 -4.63 -1.55
N ASP A 10 1.59 -5.53 -2.09
CA ASP A 10 1.24 -6.41 -3.20
C ASP A 10 0.71 -7.77 -2.74
N ALA A 11 0.75 -8.04 -1.45
CA ALA A 11 0.45 -9.34 -0.85
C ALA A 11 1.43 -10.43 -1.31
N THR A 12 2.71 -10.05 -1.43
CA THR A 12 3.80 -10.97 -1.78
C THR A 12 4.96 -10.81 -0.80
N GLN A 13 5.95 -11.66 -0.91
CA GLN A 13 7.14 -11.60 -0.05
C GLN A 13 7.95 -10.31 -0.24
N THR A 14 7.79 -9.62 -1.36
CA THR A 14 8.47 -8.35 -1.60
C THR A 14 8.03 -7.26 -0.63
N ASP A 15 6.86 -7.41 -0.03
CA ASP A 15 6.35 -6.46 0.96
C ASP A 15 7.18 -6.41 2.24
N ARG A 16 7.89 -7.51 2.56
CA ARG A 16 8.61 -7.60 3.85
C ARG A 16 9.65 -6.49 4.01
N ALA A 17 10.32 -6.11 2.93
CA ALA A 17 11.32 -5.03 2.98
C ALA A 17 10.68 -3.69 3.35
N VAL A 18 9.55 -3.35 2.72
CA VAL A 18 8.86 -2.09 3.01
C VAL A 18 8.26 -2.11 4.42
N ILE A 19 7.69 -3.23 4.85
CA ILE A 19 7.13 -3.38 6.19
C ILE A 19 8.20 -3.16 7.26
N GLU A 20 9.34 -3.82 7.15
CA GLU A 20 10.43 -3.68 8.13
C GLU A 20 10.97 -2.26 8.19
N HIS A 21 11.09 -1.61 7.04
CA HIS A 21 11.55 -0.23 6.99
C HIS A 21 10.54 0.72 7.64
N ILE A 22 9.27 0.56 7.33
CA ILE A 22 8.21 1.42 7.86
C ILE A 22 8.01 1.23 9.37
N LYS A 23 8.18 0.03 9.89
CA LYS A 23 8.16 -0.18 11.34
C LYS A 23 9.15 0.75 12.06
N ARG A 24 10.36 0.82 11.56
CA ARG A 24 11.40 1.67 12.14
C ARG A 24 11.06 3.14 11.99
N LEU A 25 10.64 3.55 10.80
CA LEU A 25 10.29 4.94 10.53
C LEU A 25 9.09 5.38 11.36
N ALA A 26 8.03 4.60 11.40
CA ALA A 26 6.82 4.93 12.13
C ALA A 26 7.05 5.04 13.64
N LYS A 27 7.87 4.16 14.19
CA LYS A 27 8.26 4.25 15.61
C LYS A 27 9.04 5.53 15.89
N HIS A 28 9.96 5.87 15.02
CA HIS A 28 10.82 7.04 15.18
C HIS A 28 10.02 8.34 15.06
N MET A 29 9.05 8.38 14.16
CA MET A 29 8.22 9.57 13.88
C MET A 29 6.90 9.60 14.65
N ASP A 30 6.58 8.55 15.40
CA ASP A 30 5.30 8.39 16.08
C ASP A 30 4.12 8.48 15.10
N SER A 31 4.26 7.78 13.98
CA SER A 31 3.28 7.81 12.89
C SER A 31 2.23 6.72 13.03
N ARG A 32 1.04 6.97 12.48
CA ARG A 32 0.09 5.88 12.21
C ARG A 32 0.29 5.39 10.78
N VAL A 33 -0.05 4.15 10.53
CA VAL A 33 0.17 3.49 9.24
C VAL A 33 -1.17 3.03 8.67
N VAL A 34 -1.39 3.31 7.39
CA VAL A 34 -2.52 2.76 6.63
C VAL A 34 -1.95 1.77 5.63
N LEU A 35 -2.26 0.49 5.81
CA LEU A 35 -1.84 -0.57 4.90
C LEU A 35 -2.90 -0.70 3.82
N LEU A 36 -2.50 -0.55 2.57
CA LEU A 36 -3.41 -0.59 1.43
C LEU A 36 -2.99 -1.65 0.42
N HIS A 37 -3.94 -2.51 0.05
CA HIS A 37 -3.79 -3.41 -1.09
C HIS A 37 -4.89 -3.13 -2.09
N VAL A 38 -4.53 -2.98 -3.37
CA VAL A 38 -5.51 -2.74 -4.43
C VAL A 38 -5.74 -4.04 -5.20
N ALA A 39 -6.95 -4.57 -5.09
CA ALA A 39 -7.36 -5.74 -5.85
C ALA A 39 -7.82 -5.29 -7.23
N ASP A 40 -7.11 -5.71 -8.28
CA ASP A 40 -7.38 -5.27 -9.66
C ASP A 40 -7.82 -6.39 -10.60
N GLY A 41 -8.13 -7.57 -10.08
CA GLY A 41 -8.66 -8.67 -10.85
C GLY A 41 -10.08 -8.41 -11.38
N TRP A 42 -10.56 -9.29 -12.24
CA TRP A 42 -11.88 -9.13 -12.88
C TRP A 42 -13.02 -8.98 -11.86
N ALA A 43 -13.03 -9.83 -10.83
CA ALA A 43 -14.08 -9.78 -9.82
C ALA A 43 -14.05 -8.47 -9.04
N ALA A 44 -12.84 -8.01 -8.67
CA ALA A 44 -12.66 -6.77 -7.95
C ALA A 44 -13.11 -5.56 -8.77
N ARG A 45 -12.77 -5.52 -10.06
CA ARG A 45 -13.18 -4.43 -10.96
C ARG A 45 -14.68 -4.42 -11.23
N THR A 46 -15.29 -5.61 -11.29
CA THR A 46 -16.72 -5.75 -11.61
C THR A 46 -17.60 -5.51 -10.39
N PHE A 47 -17.26 -6.10 -9.26
CA PHE A 47 -18.09 -6.12 -8.06
C PHE A 47 -17.60 -5.21 -6.94
N GLY A 48 -16.35 -4.71 -7.02
CA GLY A 48 -15.78 -3.85 -6.00
C GLY A 48 -15.78 -4.50 -4.61
N PRO A 49 -16.27 -3.78 -3.56
CA PRO A 49 -16.30 -4.34 -2.21
C PRO A 49 -17.13 -5.61 -2.04
N ASP A 50 -18.07 -5.86 -2.97
CA ASP A 50 -18.91 -7.05 -2.96
C ASP A 50 -18.24 -8.25 -3.64
N ALA A 51 -17.01 -8.07 -4.16
CA ALA A 51 -16.30 -9.15 -4.83
C ALA A 51 -16.00 -10.30 -3.87
N VAL A 52 -16.28 -11.51 -4.32
CA VAL A 52 -16.02 -12.72 -3.55
C VAL A 52 -15.08 -13.60 -4.35
N SER A 53 -13.87 -13.82 -3.81
CA SER A 53 -12.93 -14.76 -4.39
C SER A 53 -11.98 -15.24 -3.29
N PRO A 54 -11.40 -16.44 -3.43
CA PRO A 54 -10.40 -16.92 -2.48
C PRO A 54 -9.20 -15.97 -2.38
N GLU A 55 -8.77 -15.40 -3.49
CA GLU A 55 -7.65 -14.46 -3.55
C GLU A 55 -7.92 -13.22 -2.70
N ILE A 56 -9.10 -12.63 -2.84
CA ILE A 56 -9.47 -11.44 -2.05
C ILE A 56 -9.51 -11.76 -0.56
N SER A 57 -10.07 -12.93 -0.20
CA SER A 57 -10.11 -13.38 1.19
C SER A 57 -8.71 -13.59 1.77
N GLU A 58 -7.81 -14.17 0.99
CA GLU A 58 -6.41 -14.37 1.39
C GLU A 58 -5.69 -13.03 1.56
N ASP A 59 -5.92 -12.09 0.65
CA ASP A 59 -5.31 -10.76 0.72
C ASP A 59 -5.79 -9.99 1.96
N ARG A 60 -7.06 -10.10 2.30
CA ARG A 60 -7.59 -9.47 3.52
C ARG A 60 -6.97 -10.09 4.78
N ALA A 61 -6.84 -11.41 4.82
CA ALA A 61 -6.20 -12.09 5.94
C ALA A 61 -4.74 -11.69 6.08
N TYR A 62 -4.05 -11.58 4.96
CA TYR A 62 -2.66 -11.12 4.93
C TYR A 62 -2.53 -9.70 5.50
N LEU A 63 -3.34 -8.75 5.01
CA LEU A 63 -3.32 -7.37 5.50
C LEU A 63 -3.59 -7.30 7.00
N GLU A 64 -4.56 -8.07 7.47
CA GLU A 64 -4.89 -8.10 8.89
C GLU A 64 -3.73 -8.65 9.73
N SER A 65 -3.01 -9.65 9.22
CA SER A 65 -1.84 -10.18 9.91
C SER A 65 -0.74 -9.13 10.03
N ILE A 66 -0.52 -8.32 9.01
CA ILE A 66 0.46 -7.24 9.05
C ILE A 66 0.00 -6.13 10.00
N ARG A 67 -1.28 -5.79 9.98
CA ARG A 67 -1.83 -4.81 10.92
C ARG A 67 -1.58 -5.22 12.37
N LEU A 68 -1.86 -6.47 12.69
CA LEU A 68 -1.63 -7.01 14.03
C LEU A 68 -0.14 -7.00 14.39
N GLU A 69 0.72 -7.29 13.43
CA GLU A 69 2.17 -7.23 13.62
C GLU A 69 2.63 -5.82 14.00
N LEU A 70 2.11 -4.79 13.33
CA LEU A 70 2.44 -3.40 13.64
C LEU A 70 1.89 -2.98 15.01
N GLU A 71 0.64 -3.33 15.29
CA GLU A 71 0.00 -3.01 16.57
C GLU A 71 0.75 -3.67 17.74
N ALA A 72 1.24 -4.89 17.56
CA ALA A 72 2.03 -5.57 18.57
C ALA A 72 3.33 -4.83 18.92
N GLU A 73 3.82 -4.00 18.01
CA GLU A 73 5.01 -3.16 18.23
C GLU A 73 4.66 -1.72 18.62
N GLY A 74 3.40 -1.46 18.92
CA GLY A 74 2.97 -0.14 19.37
C GLY A 74 2.73 0.87 18.24
N ILE A 75 2.60 0.41 17.00
CA ILE A 75 2.37 1.27 15.85
C ILE A 75 0.89 1.23 15.49
N PRO A 76 0.14 2.35 15.62
CA PRO A 76 -1.26 2.36 15.21
C PRO A 76 -1.39 2.07 13.72
N ALA A 77 -2.18 1.08 13.35
CA ALA A 77 -2.29 0.64 11.97
C ALA A 77 -3.73 0.30 11.58
N ALA A 78 -4.09 0.63 10.34
CA ALA A 78 -5.34 0.23 9.73
C ALA A 78 -5.02 -0.59 8.48
N ALA A 79 -5.83 -1.59 8.19
CA ALA A 79 -5.70 -2.41 6.99
C ALA A 79 -6.89 -2.16 6.09
N GLU A 80 -6.62 -1.78 4.83
CA GLU A 80 -7.64 -1.37 3.90
C GLU A 80 -7.46 -2.06 2.55
N MET A 81 -8.59 -2.41 1.93
CA MET A 81 -8.62 -2.95 0.57
C MET A 81 -9.26 -1.92 -0.35
N ALA A 82 -8.65 -1.71 -1.50
CA ALA A 82 -9.26 -0.94 -2.59
C ALA A 82 -9.49 -1.87 -3.78
N TYR A 83 -10.35 -1.45 -4.69
CA TYR A 83 -10.78 -2.28 -5.82
C TYR A 83 -10.78 -1.45 -7.08
N GLY A 84 -10.07 -1.93 -8.10
CA GLY A 84 -10.04 -1.26 -9.39
C GLY A 84 -8.63 -0.93 -9.87
N ASP A 85 -8.48 0.24 -10.48
CA ASP A 85 -7.20 0.68 -11.03
C ASP A 85 -6.24 1.12 -9.91
N PRO A 86 -5.08 0.47 -9.76
CA PRO A 86 -4.17 0.79 -8.65
C PRO A 86 -3.77 2.25 -8.56
N SER A 87 -3.42 2.87 -9.68
CA SER A 87 -2.96 4.27 -9.67
C SER A 87 -4.04 5.22 -9.18
N LYS A 88 -5.26 5.05 -9.67
CA LYS A 88 -6.39 5.90 -9.29
C LYS A 88 -6.76 5.70 -7.83
N GLU A 89 -6.78 4.45 -7.39
CA GLU A 89 -7.16 4.13 -6.01
C GLU A 89 -6.12 4.65 -5.02
N ILE A 90 -4.85 4.55 -5.35
CA ILE A 90 -3.78 5.07 -4.48
C ILE A 90 -3.93 6.59 -4.30
N VAL A 91 -4.13 7.34 -5.37
CA VAL A 91 -4.33 8.79 -5.30
C VAL A 91 -5.54 9.13 -4.42
N LYS A 92 -6.64 8.41 -4.64
CA LYS A 92 -7.87 8.60 -3.86
C LYS A 92 -7.62 8.39 -2.37
N TRP A 93 -6.94 7.30 -2.00
CA TRP A 93 -6.67 6.98 -0.60
C TRP A 93 -5.73 7.98 0.07
N ILE A 94 -4.72 8.47 -0.66
CA ILE A 94 -3.82 9.52 -0.16
C ILE A 94 -4.63 10.74 0.24
N ARG A 95 -5.55 11.18 -0.63
CA ARG A 95 -6.37 12.36 -0.39
C ARG A 95 -7.38 12.15 0.73
N GLU A 96 -8.11 11.05 0.69
CA GLU A 96 -9.17 10.76 1.65
C GLU A 96 -8.66 10.54 3.07
N LYS A 97 -7.50 9.91 3.21
CA LYS A 97 -6.91 9.61 4.52
C LYS A 97 -5.95 10.69 5.02
N GLY A 98 -5.68 11.70 4.21
CA GLY A 98 -4.75 12.76 4.59
C GLY A 98 -3.35 12.25 4.85
N CYS A 99 -2.88 11.29 4.05
CA CYS A 99 -1.54 10.73 4.21
C CYS A 99 -0.49 11.75 3.78
N ASP A 100 0.58 11.85 4.55
CA ASP A 100 1.67 12.79 4.29
C ASP A 100 2.97 12.12 3.84
N LEU A 101 2.96 10.80 3.73
CA LEU A 101 4.03 10.00 3.12
C LEU A 101 3.41 8.75 2.52
N VAL A 102 3.91 8.33 1.35
CA VAL A 102 3.56 7.06 0.73
C VAL A 102 4.81 6.20 0.61
N ALA A 103 4.73 4.95 1.03
CA ALA A 103 5.83 4.00 0.90
C ALA A 103 5.40 2.80 0.07
N MET A 104 6.27 2.34 -0.83
CA MET A 104 5.98 1.20 -1.68
C MET A 104 7.28 0.47 -2.06
N SER A 105 7.14 -0.80 -2.43
CA SER A 105 8.27 -1.60 -2.89
C SER A 105 8.57 -1.35 -4.36
N THR A 106 9.83 -1.25 -4.71
CA THR A 106 10.25 -1.14 -6.13
C THR A 106 10.08 -2.45 -6.87
N HIS A 107 9.89 -3.57 -6.18
CA HIS A 107 9.65 -4.88 -6.77
C HIS A 107 8.18 -5.27 -6.76
N GLY A 108 7.32 -4.38 -6.30
CA GLY A 108 5.89 -4.56 -6.39
C GLY A 108 5.49 -4.66 -7.84
N HIS A 109 4.62 -5.62 -8.12
CA HIS A 109 4.25 -6.01 -9.47
C HIS A 109 3.74 -4.84 -10.32
N ARG A 110 2.47 -4.69 -10.33
CA ARG A 110 1.78 -3.73 -11.19
C ARG A 110 1.71 -2.34 -10.61
N LEU A 111 1.73 -2.21 -9.30
CA LEU A 111 1.56 -0.91 -8.65
C LEU A 111 2.64 0.08 -9.07
N LEU A 112 3.90 -0.36 -9.01
CA LEU A 112 5.00 0.51 -9.38
C LEU A 112 5.02 0.78 -10.88
N GLU A 113 4.78 -0.24 -11.71
CA GLU A 113 4.73 -0.08 -13.15
C GLU A 113 3.61 0.87 -13.56
N ASP A 114 2.41 0.70 -12.98
CA ASP A 114 1.27 1.56 -13.25
C ASP A 114 1.50 3.00 -12.79
N LEU A 115 2.30 3.19 -11.75
CA LEU A 115 2.61 4.53 -11.23
C LEU A 115 3.65 5.27 -12.04
N PHE A 116 4.56 4.56 -12.72
CA PHE A 116 5.70 5.18 -13.38
C PHE A 116 5.79 4.94 -14.88
N ARG A 117 4.81 4.28 -15.47
CA ARG A 117 4.74 4.04 -16.91
C ARG A 117 3.43 4.55 -17.48
N GLY A 118 3.49 5.20 -18.65
CA GLY A 118 2.33 5.64 -19.39
C GLY A 118 1.66 6.89 -18.85
N THR A 119 0.54 7.25 -19.47
CA THR A 119 -0.20 8.49 -19.18
C THR A 119 -0.77 8.51 -17.77
N THR A 120 -1.30 7.38 -17.31
CA THR A 120 -1.87 7.27 -15.96
C THR A 120 -0.82 7.55 -14.89
N ALA A 121 0.36 6.97 -15.04
CA ALA A 121 1.46 7.18 -14.12
C ALA A 121 1.90 8.65 -14.09
N THR A 122 1.96 9.29 -15.25
CA THR A 122 2.29 10.71 -15.35
C THR A 122 1.26 11.56 -14.59
N ASN A 123 -0.02 11.26 -14.77
CA ASN A 123 -1.09 11.98 -14.08
C ASN A 123 -1.02 11.81 -12.57
N VAL A 124 -0.76 10.60 -12.08
CA VAL A 124 -0.60 10.34 -10.65
C VAL A 124 0.54 11.19 -10.07
N ARG A 125 1.68 11.21 -10.75
CA ARG A 125 2.83 11.98 -10.28
C ARG A 125 2.55 13.47 -10.19
N HIS A 126 1.70 14.00 -11.07
CA HIS A 126 1.28 15.39 -11.01
C HIS A 126 0.22 15.67 -9.94
N GLU A 127 -0.56 14.67 -9.59
CA GLU A 127 -1.65 14.82 -8.62
C GLU A 127 -1.23 14.59 -7.17
N VAL A 128 -0.08 13.95 -6.94
CA VAL A 128 0.39 13.61 -5.60
C VAL A 128 1.45 14.61 -5.16
N ASP A 129 1.13 15.37 -4.12
CA ASP A 129 2.04 16.35 -3.54
C ASP A 129 2.87 15.79 -2.38
N VAL A 130 2.55 14.57 -1.94
CA VAL A 130 3.26 13.96 -0.81
C VAL A 130 4.51 13.23 -1.28
N PRO A 131 5.55 13.13 -0.45
CA PRO A 131 6.74 12.34 -0.79
C PRO A 131 6.40 10.87 -0.98
N ILE A 132 7.09 10.24 -1.93
CA ILE A 132 6.97 8.80 -2.19
C ILE A 132 8.30 8.15 -1.83
N LEU A 133 8.26 7.24 -0.88
CA LEU A 133 9.42 6.47 -0.46
C LEU A 133 9.41 5.11 -1.16
N LEU A 134 10.43 4.86 -1.98
CA LEU A 134 10.57 3.60 -2.71
C LEU A 134 11.60 2.73 -2.00
N ILE A 135 11.20 1.53 -1.62
CA ILE A 135 12.06 0.60 -0.90
C ILE A 135 12.30 -0.64 -1.74
N ARG A 136 13.57 -0.93 -1.96
CA ARG A 136 13.95 -2.07 -2.77
C ARG A 136 13.95 -3.34 -1.95
N ALA A 137 13.26 -4.37 -2.43
CA ALA A 137 13.31 -5.68 -1.80
C ALA A 137 14.72 -6.27 -1.95
N LYS A 138 15.23 -6.90 -0.88
CA LYS A 138 16.53 -7.55 -0.95
C LYS A 138 16.45 -8.77 -1.86
N LYS A 139 17.44 -8.93 -2.73
CA LYS A 139 17.54 -10.13 -3.55
C LYS A 139 17.82 -11.32 -2.64
N LYS A 140 17.11 -12.42 -2.88
CA LYS A 140 17.45 -13.70 -2.24
C LYS A 140 18.80 -14.16 -2.82
N ARG A 141 19.67 -14.53 -1.94
CA ARG A 141 20.93 -15.18 -2.34
C ARG A 141 20.72 -16.66 -2.49
#